data_3dbf515633079fa9cd6ebf09221f412e
#
_entry.id   3dbf515633079fa9cd6ebf09221f412e
#
_cell.length_a   1.000
_cell.length_b   1.000
_cell.length_c   1.000
_cell.angle_alpha   90.00
_cell.angle_beta   90.00
_cell.angle_gamma   90.00
#
_symmetry.space_group_name_H-M   'P 1'
#
loop_
_entity.id
_entity.type
_entity.pdbx_description
1 polymer ?
#
loop_
_entity_poly.entity_id
_entity_poly.type
_entity_poly.pdbx_seq_one_letter_code
_entity_poly.pdbx_strand_id
1 'polypeptide(L)'
;MTRADLVNQLSQRLAIERRDLIEKDIILHQLLTDLSEDAFFSGNFIFKCGTCLIKRYYGYKRFSEDIDFTWRKQAEFEGMSQGKLRKELSAVIDTTGKVVETAAFRRQWEFRNRKSDKNFIELGSSNKFCTFKVWYDSEILGRKTFFKVQINFVEMMCYEPTKGSLRTR
;
A
#
# COMPACT_ATOMS: atom_id res chain seq x y z
N MET A 1 18.31 3.20 -18.38
CA MET A 1 17.19 2.26 -18.60
C MET A 1 15.94 2.88 -17.99
N THR A 2 14.96 3.17 -18.81
CA THR A 2 13.67 3.72 -18.36
C THR A 2 12.82 2.63 -17.68
N ARG A 3 11.74 3.01 -16.98
CA ARG A 3 10.79 2.04 -16.44
C ARG A 3 10.12 1.25 -17.57
N ALA A 4 9.79 1.90 -18.66
CA ALA A 4 9.23 1.26 -19.85
C ALA A 4 10.16 0.19 -20.44
N ASP A 5 11.47 0.43 -20.50
CA ASP A 5 12.45 -0.56 -20.98
C ASP A 5 12.45 -1.80 -20.08
N LEU A 6 12.46 -1.61 -18.76
CA LEU A 6 12.41 -2.71 -17.80
C LEU A 6 11.10 -3.50 -17.94
N VAL A 7 9.96 -2.82 -18.06
CA VAL A 7 8.66 -3.46 -18.26
C VAL A 7 8.64 -4.29 -19.55
N ASN A 8 9.17 -3.77 -20.65
CA ASN A 8 9.23 -4.47 -21.91
C ASN A 8 10.10 -5.75 -21.82
N GLN A 9 11.26 -5.66 -21.18
CA GLN A 9 12.13 -6.83 -20.95
C GLN A 9 11.45 -7.89 -20.09
N LEU A 10 10.77 -7.49 -19.01
CA LEU A 10 10.03 -8.41 -18.15
C LEU A 10 8.84 -9.02 -18.87
N SER A 11 8.10 -8.24 -19.66
CA SER A 11 6.98 -8.72 -20.47
C SER A 11 7.40 -9.85 -21.42
N GLN A 12 8.50 -9.65 -22.15
CA GLN A 12 9.07 -10.67 -23.04
C GLN A 12 9.54 -11.90 -22.27
N ARG A 13 10.32 -11.71 -21.20
CA ARG A 13 10.91 -12.81 -20.43
C ARG A 13 9.87 -13.68 -19.71
N LEU A 14 8.78 -13.06 -19.24
CA LEU A 14 7.73 -13.73 -18.48
C LEU A 14 6.53 -14.15 -19.34
N ALA A 15 6.54 -13.81 -20.64
CA ALA A 15 5.42 -14.00 -21.56
C ALA A 15 4.10 -13.39 -21.04
N ILE A 16 4.18 -12.16 -20.50
CA ILE A 16 3.04 -11.44 -19.95
C ILE A 16 2.69 -10.28 -20.86
N GLU A 17 1.51 -10.27 -21.45
CA GLU A 17 1.06 -9.23 -22.39
C GLU A 17 0.66 -7.92 -21.68
N ARG A 18 0.07 -8.01 -20.48
CA ARG A 18 -0.41 -6.86 -19.70
C ARG A 18 0.73 -6.09 -19.06
N ARG A 19 1.43 -5.28 -19.86
CA ARG A 19 2.58 -4.47 -19.46
C ARG A 19 2.23 -3.42 -18.40
N ASP A 20 1.01 -2.89 -18.42
CA ASP A 20 0.48 -1.98 -17.40
C ASP A 20 0.46 -2.60 -16.01
N LEU A 21 0.16 -3.89 -15.90
CA LEU A 21 0.19 -4.61 -14.63
C LEU A 21 1.62 -4.87 -14.14
N ILE A 22 2.56 -5.13 -15.06
CA ILE A 22 3.98 -5.26 -14.70
C ILE A 22 4.51 -3.93 -14.16
N GLU A 23 4.19 -2.82 -14.84
CA GLU A 23 4.57 -1.48 -14.36
C GLU A 23 4.02 -1.20 -12.98
N LYS A 24 2.73 -1.46 -12.76
CA LYS A 24 2.09 -1.26 -11.47
C LYS A 24 2.75 -2.13 -10.38
N ASP A 25 3.08 -3.39 -10.67
CA ASP A 25 3.74 -4.27 -9.71
C ASP A 25 5.13 -3.78 -9.29
N ILE A 26 5.91 -3.23 -10.23
CA ILE A 26 7.20 -2.59 -9.93
C ILE A 26 7.01 -1.42 -8.96
N ILE A 27 6.03 -0.57 -9.23
CA ILE A 27 5.71 0.61 -8.40
C ILE A 27 5.23 0.19 -7.01
N LEU A 28 4.34 -0.80 -6.92
CA LEU A 28 3.90 -1.35 -5.64
C LEU A 28 5.05 -1.94 -4.83
N HIS A 29 5.99 -2.63 -5.49
CA HIS A 29 7.17 -3.18 -4.83
C HIS A 29 8.07 -2.08 -4.28
N GLN A 30 8.28 -1.00 -5.03
CA GLN A 30 9.06 0.16 -4.59
C GLN A 30 8.43 0.81 -3.35
N LEU A 31 7.11 1.01 -3.34
CA LEU A 31 6.43 1.55 -2.16
C LEU A 31 6.55 0.61 -0.96
N LEU A 32 6.34 -0.70 -1.15
CA LEU A 32 6.47 -1.68 -0.08
C LEU A 32 7.87 -1.65 0.56
N THR A 33 8.92 -1.47 -0.26
CA THR A 33 10.29 -1.32 0.23
C THR A 33 10.40 -0.06 1.10
N ASP A 34 9.97 1.10 0.59
CA ASP A 34 10.03 2.36 1.33
C ASP A 34 9.25 2.29 2.66
N LEU A 35 8.05 1.68 2.66
CA LEU A 35 7.23 1.51 3.86
C LEU A 35 7.86 0.52 4.86
N SER A 36 8.56 -0.49 4.38
CA SER A 36 9.23 -1.47 5.25
C SER A 36 10.45 -0.88 5.98
N GLU A 37 11.07 0.14 5.40
CA GLU A 37 12.20 0.87 5.99
C GLU A 37 11.77 1.92 7.02
N ASP A 38 10.52 2.36 6.97
CA ASP A 38 9.98 3.29 7.95
C ASP A 38 9.66 2.58 9.27
N ALA A 39 10.27 3.04 10.37
CA ALA A 39 10.15 2.40 11.69
C ALA A 39 8.71 2.43 12.25
N PHE A 40 7.97 3.53 12.01
CA PHE A 40 6.57 3.61 12.44
C PHE A 40 5.72 2.63 11.65
N PHE A 41 5.88 2.61 10.34
CA PHE A 41 5.07 1.76 9.46
C PHE A 41 5.35 0.26 9.71
N SER A 42 6.60 -0.14 9.65
CA SER A 42 7.01 -1.55 9.86
C SER A 42 6.70 -2.08 11.26
N GLY A 43 6.73 -1.21 12.28
CA GLY A 43 6.39 -1.57 13.65
C GLY A 43 4.90 -1.74 13.94
N ASN A 44 4.03 -1.09 13.16
CA ASN A 44 2.61 -0.98 13.47
C ASN A 44 1.68 -1.63 12.44
N PHE A 45 2.15 -1.95 11.24
CA PHE A 45 1.31 -2.52 10.19
C PHE A 45 1.75 -3.91 9.78
N ILE A 46 0.80 -4.71 9.38
CA ILE A 46 0.98 -6.06 8.86
C ILE A 46 0.49 -6.08 7.42
N PHE A 47 1.38 -6.46 6.52
CA PHE A 47 1.07 -6.65 5.11
C PHE A 47 0.24 -7.91 4.91
N LYS A 48 -0.87 -7.83 4.18
CA LYS A 48 -1.83 -8.92 4.05
C LYS A 48 -2.42 -9.05 2.63
N CYS A 49 -3.40 -9.94 2.50
CA CYS A 49 -4.22 -10.19 1.31
C CYS A 49 -3.47 -10.69 0.08
N GLY A 50 -4.08 -10.53 -1.09
CA GLY A 50 -3.64 -11.11 -2.36
C GLY A 50 -2.23 -10.69 -2.76
N THR A 51 -1.88 -9.42 -2.58
CA THR A 51 -0.55 -8.90 -2.91
C THR A 51 0.53 -9.53 -2.02
N CYS A 52 0.25 -9.71 -0.73
CA CYS A 52 1.15 -10.40 0.20
C CYS A 52 1.35 -11.86 -0.20
N LEU A 53 0.27 -12.58 -0.52
CA LEU A 53 0.33 -13.98 -0.96
C LEU A 53 1.17 -14.15 -2.22
N ILE A 54 1.01 -13.26 -3.20
CA ILE A 54 1.77 -13.28 -4.45
C ILE A 54 3.25 -13.00 -4.19
N LYS A 55 3.56 -11.92 -3.47
CA LYS A 55 4.94 -11.47 -3.25
C LYS A 55 5.72 -12.34 -2.27
N ARG A 56 5.04 -13.09 -1.40
CA ARG A 56 5.68 -13.90 -0.36
C ARG A 56 5.66 -15.41 -0.63
N TYR A 57 4.54 -15.94 -1.14
CA TYR A 57 4.32 -17.39 -1.15
C TYR A 57 4.18 -17.99 -2.54
N TYR A 58 3.37 -17.40 -3.43
CA TYR A 58 2.94 -18.06 -4.66
C TYR A 58 3.64 -17.61 -5.93
N GLY A 59 4.42 -16.52 -5.86
CA GLY A 59 4.98 -15.92 -7.07
C GLY A 59 3.89 -15.34 -8.00
N TYR A 60 4.29 -14.94 -9.20
CA TYR A 60 3.44 -14.16 -10.10
C TYR A 60 2.46 -15.03 -10.91
N LYS A 61 1.50 -15.65 -10.24
CA LYS A 61 0.37 -16.31 -10.94
C LYS A 61 -0.73 -15.32 -11.33
N ARG A 62 -0.81 -14.19 -10.66
CA ARG A 62 -1.69 -13.06 -10.97
C ARG A 62 -1.05 -11.77 -10.48
N PHE A 63 -1.49 -10.63 -11.02
CA PHE A 63 -1.11 -9.32 -10.53
C PHE A 63 -2.12 -8.82 -9.51
N SER A 64 -1.65 -8.03 -8.55
CA SER A 64 -2.49 -7.28 -7.63
C SER A 64 -2.36 -5.79 -7.94
N GLU A 65 -3.45 -5.07 -7.80
CA GLU A 65 -3.51 -3.64 -8.11
C GLU A 65 -3.43 -2.75 -6.88
N ASP A 66 -3.62 -3.33 -5.71
CA ASP A 66 -3.70 -2.64 -4.43
C ASP A 66 -2.81 -3.33 -3.39
N ILE A 67 -2.46 -2.59 -2.35
CA ILE A 67 -1.71 -3.09 -1.19
C ILE A 67 -2.60 -2.97 0.04
N ASP A 68 -2.72 -4.07 0.78
CA ASP A 68 -3.56 -4.15 1.96
C ASP A 68 -2.73 -4.34 3.22
N PHE A 69 -3.06 -3.55 4.23
CA PHE A 69 -2.46 -3.64 5.56
C PHE A 69 -3.52 -3.74 6.64
N THR A 70 -3.13 -4.31 7.77
CA THR A 70 -3.90 -4.22 9.00
C THR A 70 -3.05 -3.64 10.13
N TRP A 71 -3.70 -2.92 11.05
CA TRP A 71 -3.05 -2.39 12.25
C TRP A 71 -2.69 -3.53 13.20
N ARG A 72 -1.47 -3.56 13.68
CA ARG A 72 -0.97 -4.65 14.52
C ARG A 72 -1.56 -4.65 15.93
N LYS A 73 -1.73 -3.45 16.51
CA LYS A 73 -2.07 -3.27 17.92
C LYS A 73 -3.57 -3.03 18.12
N GLN A 74 -4.39 -3.92 17.60
CA GLN A 74 -5.84 -3.74 17.61
C GLN A 74 -6.43 -3.74 19.03
N ALA A 75 -5.84 -4.48 19.96
CA ALA A 75 -6.25 -4.49 21.36
C ALA A 75 -6.20 -3.11 22.03
N GLU A 76 -5.38 -2.17 21.54
CA GLU A 76 -5.36 -0.79 22.04
C GLU A 76 -6.70 -0.06 21.85
N PHE A 77 -7.54 -0.53 20.94
CA PHE A 77 -8.83 0.08 20.62
C PHE A 77 -10.02 -0.58 21.32
N GLU A 78 -9.79 -1.69 22.02
CA GLU A 78 -10.85 -2.40 22.73
C GLU A 78 -11.43 -1.55 23.86
N GLY A 79 -12.75 -1.59 24.00
CA GLY A 79 -13.46 -0.85 25.04
C GLY A 79 -13.52 0.67 24.87
N MET A 80 -12.94 1.22 23.80
CA MET A 80 -13.02 2.66 23.53
C MET A 80 -14.41 3.07 23.05
N SER A 81 -14.90 4.22 23.53
CA SER A 81 -16.09 4.84 22.95
C SER A 81 -15.81 5.21 21.49
N GLN A 82 -16.88 5.25 20.67
CA GLN A 82 -16.74 5.58 19.23
C GLN A 82 -16.04 6.93 18.99
N GLY A 83 -16.33 7.93 19.83
CA GLY A 83 -15.71 9.26 19.70
C GLY A 83 -14.21 9.22 19.99
N LYS A 84 -13.80 8.51 21.05
CA LYS A 84 -12.38 8.33 21.38
C LYS A 84 -11.67 7.54 20.30
N LEU A 85 -12.22 6.41 19.87
CA LEU A 85 -11.68 5.58 18.79
C LEU A 85 -11.46 6.40 17.51
N ARG A 86 -12.48 7.18 17.09
CA ARG A 86 -12.37 8.02 15.89
C ARG A 86 -11.24 9.03 15.99
N LYS A 87 -11.03 9.63 17.17
CA LYS A 87 -9.95 10.60 17.40
C LYS A 87 -8.58 9.93 17.33
N GLU A 88 -8.40 8.78 17.99
CA GLU A 88 -7.14 8.01 17.97
C GLU A 88 -6.82 7.54 16.54
N LEU A 89 -7.78 6.94 15.84
CA LEU A 89 -7.60 6.52 14.45
C LEU A 89 -7.28 7.70 13.53
N SER A 90 -7.88 8.87 13.78
CA SER A 90 -7.55 10.08 13.02
C SER A 90 -6.09 10.45 13.15
N ALA A 91 -5.51 10.40 14.35
CA ALA A 91 -4.10 10.70 14.58
C ALA A 91 -3.18 9.66 13.92
N VAL A 92 -3.53 8.37 14.01
CA VAL A 92 -2.78 7.30 13.33
C VAL A 92 -2.81 7.49 11.81
N ILE A 93 -3.96 7.81 11.24
CA ILE A 93 -4.13 8.08 9.79
C ILE A 93 -3.26 9.27 9.37
N ASP A 94 -3.19 10.35 10.15
CA ASP A 94 -2.36 11.52 9.84
C ASP A 94 -0.87 11.15 9.82
N THR A 95 -0.43 10.36 10.81
CA THR A 95 0.96 9.90 10.86
C THR A 95 1.29 8.97 9.69
N THR A 96 0.41 8.02 9.41
CA THR A 96 0.56 7.10 8.27
C THR A 96 0.58 7.85 6.95
N GLY A 97 -0.31 8.83 6.80
CA GLY A 97 -0.36 9.68 5.60
C GLY A 97 0.93 10.45 5.35
N LYS A 98 1.61 10.92 6.42
CA LYS A 98 2.93 11.56 6.30
C LYS A 98 4.01 10.60 5.80
N VAL A 99 3.99 9.34 6.25
CA VAL A 99 4.93 8.32 5.77
C VAL A 99 4.70 8.05 4.28
N VAL A 100 3.43 7.86 3.87
CA VAL A 100 3.08 7.64 2.46
C VAL A 100 3.44 8.87 1.61
N GLU A 101 3.21 10.09 2.10
CA GLU A 101 3.56 11.34 1.41
C GLU A 101 5.07 11.46 1.20
N THR A 102 5.86 11.12 2.21
CA THR A 102 7.32 11.11 2.11
C THR A 102 7.82 10.09 1.09
N ALA A 103 7.27 8.87 1.09
CA ALA A 103 7.61 7.84 0.12
C ALA A 103 7.21 8.27 -1.32
N ALA A 104 6.02 8.82 -1.49
CA ALA A 104 5.54 9.33 -2.77
C ALA A 104 6.45 10.45 -3.30
N PHE A 105 6.82 11.41 -2.45
CA PHE A 105 7.71 12.51 -2.82
C PHE A 105 9.09 12.00 -3.32
N ARG A 106 9.69 11.05 -2.62
CA ARG A 106 10.98 10.44 -3.01
C ARG A 106 10.91 9.77 -4.39
N ARG A 107 9.75 9.25 -4.76
CA ARG A 107 9.50 8.54 -6.02
C ARG A 107 8.94 9.42 -7.14
N GLN A 108 8.76 10.72 -6.86
CA GLN A 108 8.10 11.66 -7.78
C GLN A 108 6.66 11.26 -8.13
N TRP A 109 5.98 10.61 -7.18
CA TRP A 109 4.55 10.33 -7.25
C TRP A 109 3.76 11.43 -6.55
N GLU A 110 2.49 11.56 -6.89
CA GLU A 110 1.63 12.58 -6.29
C GLU A 110 0.74 11.96 -5.21
N PHE A 111 0.92 12.43 -3.99
CA PHE A 111 0.05 12.15 -2.85
C PHE A 111 0.05 13.36 -1.93
N ARG A 112 -1.11 13.67 -1.35
CA ARG A 112 -1.25 14.76 -0.37
C ARG A 112 -1.96 14.22 0.87
N ASN A 113 -1.32 14.37 2.00
CA ASN A 113 -1.89 13.95 3.28
C ASN A 113 -2.98 14.94 3.74
N ARG A 114 -4.08 14.98 3.01
CA ARG A 114 -5.24 15.83 3.29
C ARG A 114 -6.53 15.02 3.30
N LYS A 115 -7.07 14.73 4.48
CA LYS A 115 -8.29 13.91 4.66
C LYS A 115 -9.55 14.47 3.99
N SER A 116 -9.60 15.79 3.76
CA SER A 116 -10.72 16.43 3.05
C SER A 116 -10.69 16.20 1.53
N ASP A 117 -9.56 15.77 0.99
CA ASP A 117 -9.40 15.53 -0.44
C ASP A 117 -9.54 14.04 -0.78
N LYS A 118 -10.72 13.67 -1.27
CA LYS A 118 -11.06 12.30 -1.66
C LYS A 118 -10.27 11.77 -2.86
N ASN A 119 -9.55 12.64 -3.58
CA ASN A 119 -8.63 12.19 -4.62
C ASN A 119 -7.41 11.47 -4.04
N PHE A 120 -7.08 11.73 -2.77
CA PHE A 120 -5.94 11.14 -2.09
C PHE A 120 -6.32 10.24 -0.92
N ILE A 121 -7.33 10.62 -0.13
CA ILE A 121 -7.69 9.86 1.09
C ILE A 121 -9.19 9.61 1.13
N GLU A 122 -9.57 8.34 1.22
CA GLU A 122 -10.94 7.93 1.50
C GLU A 122 -11.01 7.28 2.88
N LEU A 123 -11.95 7.72 3.69
CA LEU A 123 -12.19 7.21 5.04
C LEU A 123 -13.54 6.51 5.09
N GLY A 124 -13.57 5.31 5.67
CA GLY A 124 -14.79 4.52 5.84
C GLY A 124 -15.04 4.14 7.29
N SER A 125 -16.30 3.84 7.61
CA SER A 125 -16.73 3.27 8.89
C SER A 125 -16.13 3.97 10.12
N SER A 126 -16.31 5.27 10.25
CA SER A 126 -15.78 6.08 11.38
C SER A 126 -14.25 5.96 11.53
N ASN A 127 -13.52 6.06 10.45
CA ASN A 127 -12.06 5.94 10.34
C ASN A 127 -11.49 4.52 10.55
N LYS A 128 -12.34 3.50 10.68
CA LYS A 128 -11.88 2.10 10.82
C LYS A 128 -11.19 1.57 9.56
N PHE A 129 -11.49 2.16 8.41
CA PHE A 129 -10.86 1.88 7.13
C PHE A 129 -10.30 3.18 6.55
N CYS A 130 -9.11 3.09 5.97
CA CYS A 130 -8.49 4.19 5.25
C CYS A 130 -7.93 3.68 3.91
N THR A 131 -8.17 4.43 2.85
CA THR A 131 -7.57 4.18 1.54
C THR A 131 -6.78 5.40 1.13
N PHE A 132 -5.49 5.24 0.91
CA PHE A 132 -4.63 6.24 0.29
C PHE A 132 -4.52 5.93 -1.20
N LYS A 133 -4.77 6.93 -2.05
CA LYS A 133 -4.61 6.87 -3.50
C LYS A 133 -3.33 7.60 -3.90
N VAL A 134 -2.34 6.86 -4.33
CA VAL A 134 -1.04 7.41 -4.76
C VAL A 134 -1.02 7.44 -6.28
N TRP A 135 -0.88 8.64 -6.84
CA TRP A 135 -0.91 8.87 -8.27
C TRP A 135 0.50 8.88 -8.87
N TYR A 136 0.64 8.32 -10.05
CA TYR A 136 1.89 8.31 -10.79
C TYR A 136 1.64 8.44 -12.28
N ASP A 137 2.64 8.92 -13.00
CA ASP A 137 2.62 8.97 -14.45
C ASP A 137 3.07 7.61 -15.00
N SER A 138 2.13 6.90 -15.64
CA SER A 138 2.42 5.61 -16.27
C SER A 138 3.11 5.82 -17.61
N GLU A 139 4.32 5.27 -17.74
CA GLU A 139 5.06 5.27 -19.00
C GLU A 139 4.43 4.31 -20.03
N ILE A 140 3.74 3.27 -19.55
CA ILE A 140 3.08 2.28 -20.42
C ILE A 140 1.73 2.79 -20.94
N LEU A 141 0.93 3.42 -20.06
CA LEU A 141 -0.39 3.93 -20.43
C LEU A 141 -0.34 5.34 -21.03
N GLY A 142 0.79 6.06 -20.90
CA GLY A 142 0.95 7.44 -21.34
C GLY A 142 0.02 8.44 -20.62
N ARG A 143 -0.43 8.11 -19.41
CA ARG A 143 -1.34 8.93 -18.62
C ARG A 143 -1.13 8.73 -17.12
N LYS A 144 -1.59 9.70 -16.35
CA LYS A 144 -1.65 9.60 -14.89
C LYS A 144 -2.65 8.53 -14.46
N THR A 145 -2.25 7.70 -13.53
CA THR A 145 -3.06 6.66 -12.91
C THR A 145 -2.70 6.53 -11.43
N PHE A 146 -3.38 5.69 -10.68
CA PHE A 146 -3.12 5.51 -9.26
C PHE A 146 -3.16 4.04 -8.84
N PHE A 147 -2.59 3.78 -7.69
CA PHE A 147 -2.79 2.56 -6.92
C PHE A 147 -3.28 2.91 -5.52
N LYS A 148 -3.81 1.91 -4.83
CA LYS A 148 -4.37 2.09 -3.48
C LYS A 148 -3.51 1.41 -2.43
N VAL A 149 -3.36 2.10 -1.31
CA VAL A 149 -2.89 1.52 -0.05
C VAL A 149 -4.08 1.49 0.90
N GLN A 150 -4.57 0.31 1.20
CA GLN A 150 -5.78 0.10 2.01
C GLN A 150 -5.38 -0.38 3.40
N ILE A 151 -5.96 0.22 4.42
CA ILE A 151 -5.65 -0.07 5.81
C ILE A 151 -6.93 -0.36 6.57
N ASN A 152 -6.96 -1.51 7.25
CA ASN A 152 -7.98 -1.87 8.22
C ASN A 152 -7.40 -1.78 9.63
N PHE A 153 -8.00 -0.94 10.48
CA PHE A 153 -7.52 -0.72 11.85
C PHE A 153 -8.16 -1.62 12.90
N VAL A 154 -9.25 -2.29 12.57
CA VAL A 154 -10.07 -3.04 13.54
C VAL A 154 -10.34 -4.49 13.12
N GLU A 155 -9.56 -5.02 12.21
CA GLU A 155 -9.67 -6.40 11.78
C GLU A 155 -9.06 -7.34 12.83
N MET A 156 -9.84 -8.27 13.34
CA MET A 156 -9.33 -9.25 14.29
C MET A 156 -8.32 -10.19 13.62
N MET A 157 -7.13 -10.28 14.19
CA MET A 157 -6.11 -11.23 13.76
C MET A 157 -6.24 -12.50 14.56
N CYS A 158 -6.44 -13.63 13.87
CA CYS A 158 -6.58 -14.95 14.51
C CYS A 158 -5.23 -15.66 14.70
N TYR A 159 -4.17 -15.21 14.06
CA TYR A 159 -2.84 -15.83 14.07
C TYR A 159 -1.74 -14.78 14.20
N GLU A 160 -0.63 -15.19 14.83
CA GLU A 160 0.57 -14.35 14.92
C GLU A 160 1.17 -14.08 13.53
N PRO A 161 1.53 -12.83 13.23
CA PRO A 161 2.14 -12.49 11.95
C PRO A 161 3.56 -13.05 11.85
N THR A 162 3.90 -13.60 10.70
CA THR A 162 5.26 -14.09 10.42
C THR A 162 6.11 -13.04 9.74
N LYS A 163 7.40 -12.96 10.14
CA LYS A 163 8.38 -12.14 9.42
C LYS A 163 8.80 -12.84 8.13
N GLY A 164 9.06 -12.06 7.09
CA GLY A 164 9.54 -12.58 5.82
C GLY A 164 10.01 -11.49 4.88
N SER A 165 10.86 -11.86 3.91
CA SER A 165 11.30 -10.97 2.84
C SER A 165 10.31 -10.98 1.67
N LEU A 166 10.13 -9.83 1.03
CA LEU A 166 9.43 -9.73 -0.24
C LEU A 166 10.31 -10.31 -1.35
N ARG A 167 9.74 -11.13 -2.20
CA ARG A 167 10.44 -11.65 -3.38
C ARG A 167 10.33 -10.64 -4.51
N THR A 168 11.48 -10.27 -5.07
CA THR A 168 11.59 -9.62 -6.38
C THR A 168 11.90 -10.69 -7.43
N ARG A 169 11.41 -10.47 -8.63
CA ARG A 169 11.88 -11.23 -9.80
C ARG A 169 12.94 -10.46 -10.54
#